data_719e2c9a2c66de1d30401d3a59b74ea1
#
_entry.id   719e2c9a2c66de1d30401d3a59b74ea1
#
_cell.length_a   1.000
_cell.length_b   1.000
_cell.length_c   1.000
_cell.angle_alpha   90.00
_cell.angle_beta   90.00
_cell.angle_gamma   90.00
#
_symmetry.space_group_name_H-M   'P 1'
#
loop_
_entity.id
_entity.type
_entity.pdbx_description
1 polymer ?
#
loop_
_entity_poly.entity_id
_entity_poly.type
_entity_poly.pdbx_seq_one_letter_code
_entity_poly.pdbx_strand_id
1 'polypeptide(L)'
;MLKFLKFLVFLLMLTILIKGLFIFASKDFFKVVNVKVEGDNELIKFDITEKILQIKDNTNLVYINTKKMEKYLSEDVRIKNVKVTKVYPSELVVKIEGNKPYSYLRQKNNFYVINSDGEIFANINEITDKNLPVINAENKEDLETILQVLSKIKNEGFFSNISEVRKVKSDYEILLNDGTLIKTAI
;
A
#
# COMPACT_ATOMS: atom_id res chain seq x y z
N MET A 1 -12.75 59.16 1.96
CA MET A 1 -13.55 58.69 0.82
C MET A 1 -12.72 57.99 -0.27
N LEU A 2 -11.70 58.63 -0.84
CA LEU A 2 -10.93 58.04 -1.95
C LEU A 2 -10.23 56.70 -1.63
N LYS A 3 -9.70 56.53 -0.42
CA LYS A 3 -9.06 55.27 0.03
C LYS A 3 -10.09 54.11 0.17
N PHE A 4 -11.27 54.42 0.65
CA PHE A 4 -12.35 53.45 0.76
C PHE A 4 -12.87 53.01 -0.60
N LEU A 5 -13.03 53.96 -1.56
CA LEU A 5 -13.42 53.64 -2.93
C LEU A 5 -12.38 52.75 -3.63
N LYS A 6 -11.08 53.03 -3.46
CA LYS A 6 -9.99 52.20 -3.99
C LYS A 6 -10.02 50.76 -3.41
N PHE A 7 -10.29 50.64 -2.12
CA PHE A 7 -10.45 49.33 -1.46
C PHE A 7 -11.63 48.53 -2.02
N LEU A 8 -12.79 49.21 -2.25
CA LEU A 8 -13.97 48.59 -2.87
C LEU A 8 -13.69 48.08 -4.29
N VAL A 9 -13.02 48.92 -5.12
CA VAL A 9 -12.60 48.50 -6.46
C VAL A 9 -11.65 47.36 -6.46
N PHE A 10 -10.67 47.32 -5.53
CA PHE A 10 -9.76 46.21 -5.35
C PHE A 10 -10.51 44.93 -4.99
N LEU A 11 -11.46 44.98 -4.04
CA LEU A 11 -12.29 43.84 -3.64
C LEU A 11 -13.13 43.30 -4.81
N LEU A 12 -13.68 44.19 -5.62
CA LEU A 12 -14.44 43.84 -6.83
C LEU A 12 -13.53 43.12 -7.85
N MET A 13 -12.35 43.66 -8.13
CA MET A 13 -11.38 43.03 -9.02
C MET A 13 -10.95 41.64 -8.53
N LEU A 14 -10.72 41.51 -7.22
CA LEU A 14 -10.36 40.23 -6.61
C LEU A 14 -11.48 39.20 -6.76
N THR A 15 -12.75 39.59 -6.58
CA THR A 15 -13.89 38.68 -6.76
C THR A 15 -14.04 38.23 -8.22
N ILE A 16 -13.83 39.13 -9.18
CA ILE A 16 -13.87 38.79 -10.61
C ILE A 16 -12.74 37.84 -10.97
N LEU A 17 -11.53 38.05 -10.46
CA LEU A 17 -10.37 37.18 -10.66
C LEU A 17 -10.64 35.79 -10.12
N ILE A 18 -11.13 35.67 -8.88
CA ILE A 18 -11.46 34.40 -8.25
C ILE A 18 -12.52 33.64 -9.04
N LYS A 19 -13.61 34.33 -9.46
CA LYS A 19 -14.64 33.73 -10.32
C LYS A 19 -14.08 33.26 -11.66
N GLY A 20 -13.22 34.07 -12.29
CA GLY A 20 -12.57 33.73 -13.55
C GLY A 20 -11.70 32.44 -13.41
N LEU A 21 -10.90 32.33 -12.35
CA LEU A 21 -10.10 31.15 -12.06
C LEU A 21 -10.98 29.92 -11.81
N PHE A 22 -12.09 30.07 -11.08
CA PHE A 22 -13.02 28.97 -10.81
C PHE A 22 -13.69 28.48 -12.10
N ILE A 23 -14.16 29.37 -12.96
CA ILE A 23 -14.74 29.05 -14.27
C ILE A 23 -13.71 28.36 -15.17
N PHE A 24 -12.46 28.84 -15.16
CA PHE A 24 -11.38 28.22 -15.93
C PHE A 24 -11.07 26.79 -15.41
N ALA A 25 -10.97 26.63 -14.10
CA ALA A 25 -10.71 25.32 -13.47
C ALA A 25 -11.84 24.30 -13.70
N SER A 26 -13.07 24.74 -13.91
CA SER A 26 -14.23 23.87 -14.16
C SER A 26 -14.38 23.43 -15.62
N LYS A 27 -13.53 23.90 -16.55
CA LYS A 27 -13.62 23.53 -17.98
C LYS A 27 -13.33 22.07 -18.23
N ASP A 28 -13.88 21.55 -19.32
CA ASP A 28 -13.68 20.18 -19.82
C ASP A 28 -12.21 19.83 -20.08
N PHE A 29 -11.38 20.85 -20.28
CA PHE A 29 -9.93 20.72 -20.41
C PHE A 29 -9.27 20.00 -19.24
N PHE A 30 -9.85 20.08 -18.04
CA PHE A 30 -9.35 19.40 -16.84
C PHE A 30 -10.09 18.11 -16.50
N LYS A 31 -10.96 17.62 -17.38
CA LYS A 31 -11.57 16.30 -17.20
C LYS A 31 -10.49 15.20 -17.27
N VAL A 32 -10.60 14.23 -16.41
CA VAL A 32 -9.70 13.06 -16.44
C VAL A 32 -9.97 12.26 -17.71
N VAL A 33 -9.00 12.27 -18.62
CA VAL A 33 -9.05 11.52 -19.88
C VAL A 33 -8.26 10.22 -19.74
N ASN A 34 -7.12 10.28 -19.04
CA ASN A 34 -6.22 9.15 -18.88
C ASN A 34 -5.98 8.83 -17.40
N VAL A 35 -5.99 7.53 -17.09
CA VAL A 35 -5.61 7.01 -15.77
C VAL A 35 -4.51 5.98 -16.00
N LYS A 36 -3.32 6.28 -15.49
CA LYS A 36 -2.18 5.37 -15.55
C LYS A 36 -1.98 4.74 -14.18
N VAL A 37 -2.04 3.42 -14.11
CA VAL A 37 -1.75 2.64 -12.90
C VAL A 37 -0.42 1.94 -13.08
N GLU A 38 0.53 2.23 -12.18
CA GLU A 38 1.86 1.64 -12.15
C GLU A 38 2.01 0.82 -10.87
N GLY A 39 2.60 -0.37 -10.95
CA GLY A 39 2.83 -1.24 -9.79
C GLY A 39 3.52 -2.54 -10.18
N ASP A 40 3.87 -3.33 -9.18
CA ASP A 40 4.59 -4.60 -9.33
C ASP A 40 3.66 -5.83 -9.33
N ASN A 41 2.37 -5.66 -9.07
CA ASN A 41 1.38 -6.73 -9.05
C ASN A 41 0.23 -6.43 -10.04
N GLU A 42 0.12 -7.25 -11.10
CA GLU A 42 -0.86 -7.06 -12.18
C GLU A 42 -2.31 -7.20 -11.70
N LEU A 43 -2.58 -8.10 -10.74
CA LEU A 43 -3.94 -8.27 -10.20
C LEU A 43 -4.39 -7.01 -9.43
N ILE A 44 -3.50 -6.48 -8.59
CA ILE A 44 -3.78 -5.22 -7.86
C ILE A 44 -3.98 -4.06 -8.84
N LYS A 45 -3.13 -3.98 -9.87
CA LYS A 45 -3.26 -2.95 -10.92
C LYS A 45 -4.60 -3.03 -11.63
N PHE A 46 -5.04 -4.24 -12.00
CA PHE A 46 -6.32 -4.46 -12.67
C PHE A 46 -7.49 -4.01 -11.79
N ASP A 47 -7.55 -4.50 -10.55
CA ASP A 47 -8.62 -4.16 -9.59
C ASP A 47 -8.70 -2.66 -9.32
N ILE A 48 -7.54 -2.01 -9.18
CA ILE A 48 -7.49 -0.56 -8.93
C ILE A 48 -7.89 0.22 -10.17
N THR A 49 -7.45 -0.21 -11.35
CA THR A 49 -7.86 0.43 -12.60
C THR A 49 -9.38 0.39 -12.75
N GLU A 50 -10.00 -0.75 -12.49
CA GLU A 50 -11.46 -0.88 -12.52
C GLU A 50 -12.15 0.07 -11.52
N LYS A 51 -11.69 0.09 -10.27
CA LYS A 51 -12.21 0.99 -9.23
C LYS A 51 -12.10 2.47 -9.63
N ILE A 52 -10.99 2.85 -10.27
CA ILE A 52 -10.75 4.24 -10.67
C ILE A 52 -11.54 4.60 -11.94
N LEU A 53 -11.68 3.67 -12.89
CA LEU A 53 -12.47 3.91 -14.09
C LEU A 53 -13.94 4.21 -13.77
N GLN A 54 -14.49 3.65 -12.70
CA GLN A 54 -15.82 3.99 -12.20
C GLN A 54 -15.91 5.45 -11.71
N ILE A 55 -14.79 6.04 -11.27
CA ILE A 55 -14.71 7.43 -10.80
C ILE A 55 -14.47 8.39 -11.98
N LYS A 56 -13.97 7.90 -13.12
CA LYS A 56 -13.51 8.69 -14.26
C LYS A 56 -14.62 9.46 -14.97
N ASP A 57 -15.83 8.90 -15.05
CA ASP A 57 -16.91 9.52 -15.79
C ASP A 57 -17.31 10.87 -15.19
N ASN A 58 -16.94 11.94 -15.89
CA ASN A 58 -17.17 13.35 -15.56
C ASN A 58 -16.35 13.95 -14.40
N THR A 59 -15.28 13.30 -13.93
CA THR A 59 -14.49 13.86 -12.84
C THR A 59 -13.43 14.86 -13.35
N ASN A 60 -13.48 16.08 -12.82
CA ASN A 60 -12.48 17.11 -13.11
C ASN A 60 -11.25 16.94 -12.21
N LEU A 61 -10.06 16.86 -12.82
CA LEU A 61 -8.78 16.62 -12.16
C LEU A 61 -8.47 17.63 -11.06
N VAL A 62 -8.88 18.90 -11.25
CA VAL A 62 -8.61 19.98 -10.28
C VAL A 62 -9.25 19.65 -8.93
N TYR A 63 -10.47 19.09 -8.94
CA TYR A 63 -11.25 18.82 -7.73
C TYR A 63 -10.98 17.45 -7.10
N ILE A 64 -10.20 16.57 -7.74
CA ILE A 64 -9.82 15.30 -7.14
C ILE A 64 -9.01 15.53 -5.87
N ASN A 65 -9.45 14.94 -4.77
CA ASN A 65 -8.68 14.87 -3.54
C ASN A 65 -7.79 13.63 -3.54
N THR A 66 -6.52 13.79 -3.94
CA THR A 66 -5.58 12.67 -4.05
C THR A 66 -5.33 11.97 -2.71
N LYS A 67 -5.27 12.71 -1.60
CA LYS A 67 -5.08 12.12 -0.26
C LYS A 67 -6.26 11.25 0.17
N LYS A 68 -7.50 11.68 -0.14
CA LYS A 68 -8.68 10.87 0.15
C LYS A 68 -8.69 9.60 -0.70
N MET A 69 -8.22 9.70 -1.93
CA MET A 69 -8.11 8.57 -2.85
C MET A 69 -7.00 7.61 -2.40
N GLU A 70 -5.83 8.12 -2.04
CA GLU A 70 -4.74 7.32 -1.45
C GLU A 70 -5.23 6.54 -0.23
N LYS A 71 -5.92 7.22 0.70
CA LYS A 71 -6.49 6.58 1.89
C LYS A 71 -7.48 5.47 1.53
N TYR A 72 -8.39 5.72 0.61
CA TYR A 72 -9.37 4.72 0.16
C TYR A 72 -8.70 3.50 -0.48
N LEU A 73 -7.67 3.72 -1.31
CA LEU A 73 -6.95 2.63 -1.95
C LEU A 73 -6.08 1.85 -0.95
N SER A 74 -5.52 2.52 0.07
CA SER A 74 -4.73 1.87 1.12
C SER A 74 -5.54 1.02 2.11
N GLU A 75 -6.88 1.00 2.02
CA GLU A 75 -7.73 0.08 2.76
C GLU A 75 -7.62 -1.37 2.23
N ASP A 76 -7.11 -1.55 1.02
CA ASP A 76 -6.81 -2.87 0.47
C ASP A 76 -5.52 -3.42 1.11
N VAL A 77 -5.66 -4.46 1.92
CA VAL A 77 -4.55 -5.07 2.68
C VAL A 77 -3.39 -5.58 1.81
N ARG A 78 -3.61 -5.79 0.51
CA ARG A 78 -2.58 -6.18 -0.45
C ARG A 78 -1.65 -5.02 -0.82
N ILE A 79 -2.05 -3.79 -0.52
CA ILE A 79 -1.31 -2.58 -0.87
C ILE A 79 -0.46 -2.16 0.32
N LYS A 80 0.85 -2.14 0.13
CA LYS A 80 1.81 -1.60 1.10
C LYS A 80 1.85 -0.08 1.05
N ASN A 81 1.89 0.47 -0.15
CA ASN A 81 1.95 1.91 -0.36
C ASN A 81 1.23 2.31 -1.65
N VAL A 82 0.57 3.45 -1.64
CA VAL A 82 -0.08 4.02 -2.81
C VAL A 82 0.16 5.52 -2.89
N LYS A 83 0.46 6.00 -4.09
CA LYS A 83 0.67 7.42 -4.37
C LYS A 83 -0.16 7.84 -5.57
N VAL A 84 -1.01 8.85 -5.37
CA VAL A 84 -1.84 9.42 -6.42
C VAL A 84 -1.33 10.80 -6.80
N THR A 85 -1.01 10.98 -8.09
CA THR A 85 -0.44 12.22 -8.62
C THR A 85 -1.29 12.74 -9.78
N LYS A 86 -1.58 14.03 -9.77
CA LYS A 86 -2.22 14.72 -10.88
C LYS A 86 -1.17 15.16 -11.90
N VAL A 87 -1.34 14.76 -13.14
CA VAL A 87 -0.56 15.26 -14.28
C VAL A 87 -1.46 16.10 -15.15
N TYR A 88 -1.34 17.40 -14.99
CA TYR A 88 -2.18 18.34 -15.71
C TYR A 88 -1.90 18.29 -17.22
N PRO A 89 -2.93 18.48 -18.08
CA PRO A 89 -4.27 18.93 -17.68
C PRO A 89 -5.27 17.82 -17.33
N SER A 90 -5.06 16.53 -17.71
CA SER A 90 -6.13 15.55 -17.77
C SER A 90 -5.73 14.11 -17.39
N GLU A 91 -4.55 13.92 -16.80
CA GLU A 91 -4.06 12.60 -16.44
C GLU A 91 -3.95 12.41 -14.93
N LEU A 92 -4.35 11.22 -14.47
CA LEU A 92 -4.17 10.76 -13.10
C LEU A 92 -3.20 9.58 -13.10
N VAL A 93 -2.10 9.69 -12.34
CA VAL A 93 -1.12 8.61 -12.18
C VAL A 93 -1.24 8.03 -10.78
N VAL A 94 -1.46 6.73 -10.70
CA VAL A 94 -1.54 5.97 -9.44
C VAL A 94 -0.38 5.00 -9.40
N LYS A 95 0.55 5.22 -8.49
CA LYS A 95 1.67 4.31 -8.23
C LYS A 95 1.32 3.44 -7.03
N ILE A 96 1.47 2.12 -7.19
CA ILE A 96 1.14 1.12 -6.18
C ILE A 96 2.38 0.30 -5.88
N GLU A 97 2.63 0.10 -4.61
CA GLU A 97 3.57 -0.90 -4.10
C GLU A 97 2.75 -1.96 -3.38
N GLY A 98 2.79 -3.20 -3.87
CA GLY A 98 2.10 -4.33 -3.24
C GLY A 98 2.87 -4.87 -2.03
N ASN A 99 2.16 -5.47 -1.08
CA ASN A 99 2.78 -6.26 -0.04
C ASN A 99 3.47 -7.48 -0.65
N LYS A 100 4.70 -7.76 -0.18
CA LYS A 100 5.49 -8.91 -0.65
C LYS A 100 5.41 -10.04 0.37
N PRO A 101 5.21 -11.28 -0.07
CA PRO A 101 5.21 -12.43 0.82
C PRO A 101 6.58 -12.57 1.50
N TYR A 102 6.57 -12.72 2.81
CA TYR A 102 7.77 -12.91 3.61
C TYR A 102 7.76 -14.27 4.31
N SER A 103 6.62 -14.64 4.90
CA SER A 103 6.44 -15.95 5.54
C SER A 103 4.97 -16.32 5.64
N TYR A 104 4.72 -17.58 5.96
CA TYR A 104 3.40 -18.05 6.37
C TYR A 104 3.28 -17.93 7.89
N LEU A 105 2.20 -17.35 8.38
CA LEU A 105 1.83 -17.33 9.79
C LEU A 105 0.80 -18.42 10.05
N ARG A 106 1.13 -19.37 10.90
CA ARG A 106 0.18 -20.38 11.36
C ARG A 106 -0.58 -19.87 12.58
N GLN A 107 -1.90 -19.76 12.45
CA GLN A 107 -2.80 -19.44 13.56
C GLN A 107 -3.85 -20.55 13.68
N LYS A 108 -3.78 -21.36 14.74
CA LYS A 108 -4.61 -22.56 14.91
C LYS A 108 -4.45 -23.51 13.71
N ASN A 109 -5.51 -23.66 12.91
CA ASN A 109 -5.54 -24.54 11.74
C ASN A 109 -5.44 -23.77 10.40
N ASN A 110 -5.27 -22.46 10.45
CA ASN A 110 -5.21 -21.63 9.25
C ASN A 110 -3.79 -21.11 9.02
N PHE A 111 -3.47 -20.92 7.73
CA PHE A 111 -2.21 -20.32 7.30
C PHE A 111 -2.51 -19.04 6.55
N TYR A 112 -1.87 -17.98 6.99
CA TYR A 112 -1.96 -16.64 6.40
C TYR A 112 -0.61 -16.26 5.84
N VAL A 113 -0.62 -15.43 4.80
CA VAL A 113 0.62 -14.85 4.26
C VAL A 113 0.85 -13.50 4.91
N ILE A 114 2.05 -13.32 5.44
CA ILE A 114 2.46 -12.06 6.06
C ILE A 114 3.62 -11.43 5.32
N ASN A 115 3.70 -10.10 5.40
CA ASN A 115 4.83 -9.32 4.96
C ASN A 115 5.95 -9.29 6.03
N SER A 116 7.06 -8.61 5.75
CA SER A 116 8.19 -8.45 6.70
C SER A 116 7.83 -7.70 7.98
N ASP A 117 6.74 -6.95 7.97
CA ASP A 117 6.25 -6.19 9.11
C ASP A 117 5.27 -7.00 9.98
N GLY A 118 4.97 -8.25 9.57
CA GLY A 118 4.06 -9.16 10.28
C GLY A 118 2.59 -8.93 9.99
N GLU A 119 2.27 -8.11 9.00
CA GLU A 119 0.89 -7.82 8.61
C GLU A 119 0.35 -8.93 7.69
N ILE A 120 -0.84 -9.44 8.02
CA ILE A 120 -1.54 -10.42 7.19
C ILE A 120 -2.18 -9.69 6.00
N PHE A 121 -1.87 -10.12 4.78
CA PHE A 121 -2.42 -9.51 3.58
C PHE A 121 -3.00 -10.49 2.55
N ALA A 122 -2.82 -11.81 2.75
CA ALA A 122 -3.38 -12.85 1.90
C ALA A 122 -3.56 -14.17 2.67
N ASN A 123 -4.34 -15.08 2.08
CA ASN A 123 -4.41 -16.46 2.52
C ASN A 123 -3.44 -17.33 1.71
N ILE A 124 -3.08 -18.49 2.24
CA ILE A 124 -2.14 -19.43 1.60
C ILE A 124 -2.58 -19.82 0.16
N ASN A 125 -3.87 -19.89 -0.10
CA ASN A 125 -4.40 -20.27 -1.42
C ASN A 125 -4.25 -19.18 -2.49
N GLU A 126 -3.93 -17.96 -2.09
CA GLU A 126 -3.80 -16.80 -2.98
C GLU A 126 -2.37 -16.59 -3.46
N ILE A 127 -1.40 -17.23 -2.80
CA ILE A 127 0.02 -17.11 -3.09
C ILE A 127 0.64 -18.50 -3.27
N THR A 128 1.26 -18.70 -4.42
CA THR A 128 1.82 -20.01 -4.81
C THR A 128 3.29 -20.18 -4.47
N ASP A 129 3.93 -19.23 -3.80
CA ASP A 129 5.34 -19.34 -3.41
C ASP A 129 5.48 -20.37 -2.28
N LYS A 130 6.07 -21.52 -2.64
CA LYS A 130 6.23 -22.66 -1.73
C LYS A 130 7.50 -22.59 -0.87
N ASN A 131 8.35 -21.59 -1.09
CA ASN A 131 9.66 -21.51 -0.43
C ASN A 131 9.68 -20.53 0.76
N LEU A 132 8.50 -20.14 1.27
CA LEU A 132 8.40 -19.26 2.43
C LEU A 132 8.41 -20.06 3.73
N PRO A 133 9.15 -19.62 4.76
CA PRO A 133 9.14 -20.27 6.07
C PRO A 133 7.76 -20.14 6.74
N VAL A 134 7.41 -21.11 7.55
CA VAL A 134 6.23 -21.07 8.42
C VAL A 134 6.61 -20.52 9.78
N ILE A 135 5.94 -19.51 10.25
CA ILE A 135 6.07 -18.98 11.62
C ILE A 135 4.94 -19.53 12.48
N ASN A 136 5.30 -20.16 13.58
CA ASN A 136 4.40 -20.56 14.65
C ASN A 136 4.57 -19.60 15.82
N ALA A 137 3.70 -18.58 15.90
CA ALA A 137 3.68 -17.62 17.00
C ALA A 137 2.37 -17.78 17.79
N GLU A 138 2.45 -17.81 19.12
CA GLU A 138 1.29 -17.91 20.00
C GLU A 138 0.59 -16.56 20.16
N ASN A 139 1.38 -15.49 20.11
CA ASN A 139 0.92 -14.11 20.29
C ASN A 139 1.74 -13.13 19.43
N LYS A 140 1.37 -11.85 19.48
CA LYS A 140 2.00 -10.81 18.68
C LYS A 140 3.47 -10.57 19.07
N GLU A 141 3.81 -10.64 20.35
CA GLU A 141 5.17 -10.43 20.85
C GLU A 141 6.12 -11.51 20.32
N ASP A 142 5.66 -12.77 20.31
CA ASP A 142 6.41 -13.88 19.74
C ASP A 142 6.63 -13.69 18.23
N LEU A 143 5.59 -13.24 17.51
CA LEU A 143 5.71 -12.96 16.09
C LEU A 143 6.74 -11.86 15.82
N GLU A 144 6.67 -10.74 16.53
CA GLU A 144 7.61 -9.61 16.38
C GLU A 144 9.06 -10.07 16.65
N THR A 145 9.26 -10.89 17.70
CA THR A 145 10.58 -11.41 18.03
C THR A 145 11.11 -12.37 16.95
N ILE A 146 10.28 -13.28 16.45
CA ILE A 146 10.67 -14.17 15.35
C ILE A 146 11.04 -13.38 14.10
N LEU A 147 10.25 -12.36 13.74
CA LEU A 147 10.53 -11.50 12.59
C LEU A 147 11.84 -10.74 12.76
N GLN A 148 12.16 -10.26 13.96
CA GLN A 148 13.46 -9.64 14.27
C GLN A 148 14.62 -10.62 14.07
N VAL A 149 14.48 -11.88 14.46
CA VAL A 149 15.50 -12.93 14.22
C VAL A 149 15.67 -13.16 12.73
N LEU A 150 14.57 -13.38 12.00
CA LEU A 150 14.59 -13.64 10.57
C LEU A 150 15.18 -12.45 9.78
N SER A 151 14.90 -11.22 10.19
CA SER A 151 15.42 -10.00 9.53
C SER A 151 16.94 -9.85 9.61
N LYS A 152 17.59 -10.52 10.58
CA LYS A 152 19.06 -10.54 10.72
C LYS A 152 19.72 -11.53 9.75
N ILE A 153 18.96 -12.45 9.18
CA ILE A 153 19.45 -13.44 8.23
C ILE A 153 19.62 -12.78 6.86
N LYS A 154 20.86 -12.46 6.51
CA LYS A 154 21.23 -11.79 5.26
C LYS A 154 21.43 -12.74 4.08
N ASN A 155 21.64 -14.03 4.37
CA ASN A 155 21.89 -15.04 3.35
C ASN A 155 20.55 -15.59 2.83
N GLU A 156 20.21 -15.23 1.60
CA GLU A 156 18.96 -15.62 0.94
C GLU A 156 18.85 -17.15 0.80
N GLY A 157 19.96 -17.85 0.51
CA GLY A 157 19.99 -19.30 0.41
C GLY A 157 19.73 -19.97 1.75
N PHE A 158 20.22 -19.40 2.85
CA PHE A 158 19.88 -19.88 4.18
C PHE A 158 18.41 -19.59 4.53
N PHE A 159 17.93 -18.40 4.24
CA PHE A 159 16.54 -18.01 4.51
C PHE A 159 15.56 -18.94 3.77
N SER A 160 15.79 -19.20 2.48
CA SER A 160 14.94 -20.08 1.67
C SER A 160 15.00 -21.56 2.08
N ASN A 161 16.02 -21.93 2.89
CA ASN A 161 16.14 -23.28 3.45
C ASN A 161 15.40 -23.43 4.81
N ILE A 162 14.86 -22.36 5.37
CA ILE A 162 14.06 -22.41 6.60
C ILE A 162 12.68 -22.97 6.27
N SER A 163 12.30 -24.04 6.94
CA SER A 163 10.96 -24.63 6.85
C SER A 163 10.00 -24.02 7.88
N GLU A 164 10.43 -23.95 9.13
CA GLU A 164 9.58 -23.51 10.25
C GLU A 164 10.39 -22.76 11.30
N VAL A 165 9.79 -21.75 11.90
CA VAL A 165 10.30 -21.07 13.10
C VAL A 165 9.22 -21.06 14.16
N ARG A 166 9.58 -21.51 15.38
CA ARG A 166 8.67 -21.57 16.51
C ARG A 166 9.33 -21.20 17.81
N LYS A 167 8.55 -20.73 18.76
CA LYS A 167 8.96 -20.56 20.16
C LYS A 167 8.77 -21.89 20.92
N VAL A 168 9.77 -22.29 21.69
CA VAL A 168 9.70 -23.47 22.58
C VAL A 168 10.21 -23.03 23.95
N LYS A 169 9.31 -22.82 24.90
CA LYS A 169 9.58 -22.23 26.22
C LYS A 169 10.21 -20.84 26.11
N SER A 170 11.48 -20.68 26.50
CA SER A 170 12.25 -19.43 26.42
C SER A 170 13.07 -19.30 25.14
N ASP A 171 13.19 -20.37 24.37
CA ASP A 171 14.06 -20.43 23.21
C ASP A 171 13.26 -20.43 21.90
N TYR A 172 13.95 -20.16 20.79
CA TYR A 172 13.38 -20.27 19.46
C TYR A 172 14.06 -21.42 18.70
N GLU A 173 13.26 -22.21 18.01
CA GLU A 173 13.70 -23.27 17.16
C GLU A 173 13.49 -22.93 15.71
N ILE A 174 14.53 -23.07 14.89
CA ILE A 174 14.51 -22.92 13.45
C ILE A 174 14.71 -24.29 12.84
N LEU A 175 13.70 -24.81 12.16
CA LEU A 175 13.76 -26.08 11.43
C LEU A 175 14.10 -25.77 9.98
N LEU A 176 15.12 -26.43 9.44
CA LEU A 176 15.51 -26.34 8.03
C LEU A 176 14.82 -27.44 7.20
N ASN A 177 14.79 -27.22 5.88
CA ASN A 177 14.18 -28.17 4.93
C ASN A 177 14.86 -29.56 4.91
N ASP A 178 16.13 -29.65 5.32
CA ASP A 178 16.87 -30.88 5.44
C ASP A 178 16.64 -31.62 6.79
N GLY A 179 15.79 -31.06 7.65
CA GLY A 179 15.49 -31.58 8.98
C GLY A 179 16.44 -31.10 10.09
N THR A 180 17.44 -30.28 9.78
CA THR A 180 18.33 -29.70 10.79
C THR A 180 17.57 -28.76 11.72
N LEU A 181 17.74 -28.94 13.03
CA LEU A 181 17.12 -28.08 14.05
C LEU A 181 18.16 -27.18 14.69
N ILE A 182 17.98 -25.90 14.58
CA ILE A 182 18.81 -24.86 15.19
C ILE A 182 18.05 -24.27 16.38
N LYS A 183 18.69 -24.24 17.56
CA LYS A 183 18.16 -23.60 18.76
C LYS A 183 18.87 -22.28 18.99
N THR A 184 18.12 -21.23 19.25
CA THR A 184 18.68 -19.91 19.56
C THR A 184 17.96 -19.32 20.76
N ALA A 185 18.74 -18.83 21.72
CA ALA A 185 18.25 -17.97 22.78
C ALA A 185 18.38 -16.51 22.32
N ILE A 186 17.41 -15.69 22.69
CA ILE A 186 17.38 -14.26 22.35
C ILE A 186 17.57 -13.43 23.61
#